data_82cb331e590d0e34b66a433c9c1b6610
#
_entry.id   82cb331e590d0e34b66a433c9c1b6610
#
_cell.length_a   1.000
_cell.length_b   1.000
_cell.length_c   1.000
_cell.angle_alpha   90.00
_cell.angle_beta   90.00
_cell.angle_gamma   90.00
#
_symmetry.space_group_name_H-M   'P 1'
#
loop_
_entity.id
_entity.type
_entity.pdbx_description
1 polymer ?
#
loop_
_entity_poly.entity_id
_entity_poly.type
_entity_poly.pdbx_seq_one_letter_code
_entity_poly.pdbx_strand_id
1 'polypeptide(L)'
;MEDEEKSLVLFSGGKDSLVVALRLLDSNYKLYLVTYENGCGLKAENVNNTIERLIKKYGSAKIENIGIKNIAGFFREFIYPFYNYTSSYIKENYGDITISQFNCLACRLSMYIASIILCNQYNIRKVFDGARRSQLFAIEQKEMLNKFEKLFTENNISINFPLENEMDDWKLKNELLLRGIVPKTLEPQCLLGVPILDKNEDILMATVNVYEKYLKQKAKEILKRYKNLIINGDFI
;
A
#
# COMPACT_ATOMS: atom_id res chain seq x y z
N MET A 1 -6.13 19.04 -25.91
CA MET A 1 -5.62 18.86 -24.55
C MET A 1 -5.52 17.36 -24.38
N GLU A 2 -4.33 16.80 -24.18
CA GLU A 2 -4.21 15.39 -23.81
C GLU A 2 -4.90 15.22 -22.45
N ASP A 3 -5.82 14.26 -22.35
CA ASP A 3 -6.47 13.93 -21.08
C ASP A 3 -5.39 13.52 -20.07
N GLU A 4 -5.32 14.24 -18.95
CA GLU A 4 -4.37 13.93 -17.90
C GLU A 4 -4.63 12.52 -17.36
N GLU A 5 -3.60 11.68 -17.36
CA GLU A 5 -3.72 10.30 -16.90
C GLU A 5 -3.94 10.27 -15.39
N LYS A 6 -5.07 9.71 -14.96
CA LYS A 6 -5.44 9.55 -13.54
C LYS A 6 -4.64 8.45 -12.88
N SER A 7 -4.12 8.71 -11.70
CA SER A 7 -3.42 7.72 -10.89
C SER A 7 -3.81 7.78 -9.41
N LEU A 8 -3.97 6.61 -8.78
CA LEU A 8 -4.12 6.48 -7.34
C LEU A 8 -2.74 6.31 -6.71
N VAL A 9 -2.43 7.09 -5.70
CA VAL A 9 -1.16 7.00 -4.98
C VAL A 9 -1.44 6.64 -3.52
N LEU A 10 -0.83 5.55 -3.04
CA LEU A 10 -0.82 5.21 -1.62
C LEU A 10 0.09 6.21 -0.91
N PHE A 11 -0.51 7.16 -0.20
CA PHE A 11 0.17 8.33 0.32
C PHE A 11 0.16 8.34 1.85
N SER A 12 1.28 8.01 2.46
CA SER A 12 1.47 8.06 3.92
C SER A 12 1.93 9.43 4.44
N GLY A 13 2.32 10.33 3.53
CA GLY A 13 3.00 11.59 3.89
C GLY A 13 4.47 11.42 4.23
N GLY A 14 4.96 10.19 4.26
CA GLY A 14 6.37 9.87 4.43
C GLY A 14 7.20 10.15 3.18
N LYS A 15 8.51 10.12 3.36
CA LYS A 15 9.50 10.45 2.33
C LYS A 15 9.26 9.74 1.00
N ASP A 16 9.06 8.42 1.03
CA ASP A 16 8.98 7.60 -0.17
C ASP A 16 7.69 7.88 -0.96
N SER A 17 6.54 7.90 -0.31
CA SER A 17 5.28 8.25 -0.95
C SER A 17 5.26 9.69 -1.49
N LEU A 18 5.95 10.60 -0.82
CA LEU A 18 6.08 11.99 -1.25
C LEU A 18 6.94 12.11 -2.51
N VAL A 19 8.09 11.40 -2.58
CA VAL A 19 8.92 11.37 -3.80
C VAL A 19 8.15 10.77 -4.97
N VAL A 20 7.41 9.69 -4.76
CA VAL A 20 6.55 9.10 -5.81
C VAL A 20 5.55 10.14 -6.32
N ALA A 21 4.81 10.80 -5.42
CA ALA A 21 3.82 11.81 -5.81
C ALA A 21 4.45 12.95 -6.62
N LEU A 22 5.62 13.44 -6.21
CA LEU A 22 6.31 14.53 -6.91
C LEU A 22 6.80 14.13 -8.30
N ARG A 23 7.36 12.93 -8.46
CA ARG A 23 7.79 12.42 -9.77
C ARG A 23 6.62 12.24 -10.74
N LEU A 24 5.46 11.81 -10.23
CA LEU A 24 4.25 11.69 -11.01
C LEU A 24 3.69 13.05 -11.45
N LEU A 25 3.73 14.05 -10.55
CA LEU A 25 3.35 15.44 -10.92
C LEU A 25 4.24 16.01 -12.01
N ASP A 26 5.56 15.75 -11.97
CA ASP A 26 6.50 16.15 -13.02
C ASP A 26 6.20 15.42 -14.35
N SER A 27 5.66 14.22 -14.29
CA SER A 27 5.23 13.41 -15.43
C SER A 27 3.80 13.70 -15.90
N ASN A 28 3.21 14.79 -15.41
CA ASN A 28 1.89 15.30 -15.81
C ASN A 28 0.70 14.38 -15.45
N TYR A 29 0.81 13.54 -14.40
CA TYR A 29 -0.33 12.78 -13.88
C TYR A 29 -1.27 13.66 -13.06
N LYS A 30 -2.55 13.34 -13.09
CA LYS A 30 -3.52 13.77 -12.07
C LYS A 30 -3.54 12.77 -10.94
N LEU A 31 -3.20 13.21 -9.73
CA LEU A 31 -3.05 12.35 -8.56
C LEU A 31 -4.33 12.28 -7.71
N TYR A 32 -4.71 11.10 -7.35
CA TYR A 32 -5.70 10.78 -6.32
C TYR A 32 -4.94 10.22 -5.11
N LEU A 33 -4.75 11.03 -4.09
CA LEU A 33 -3.97 10.66 -2.90
C LEU A 33 -4.88 9.98 -1.88
N VAL A 34 -4.53 8.79 -1.43
CA VAL A 34 -5.25 8.05 -0.40
C VAL A 34 -4.31 7.61 0.71
N THR A 35 -4.76 7.79 1.95
CA THR A 35 -4.08 7.27 3.15
C THR A 35 -4.94 6.18 3.75
N TYR A 36 -4.32 5.11 4.22
CA TYR A 36 -5.02 4.01 4.86
C TYR A 36 -4.70 3.92 6.34
N GLU A 37 -5.72 3.62 7.14
CA GLU A 37 -5.56 3.25 8.54
C GLU A 37 -6.22 1.89 8.81
N ASN A 38 -5.51 1.04 9.56
CA ASN A 38 -5.97 -0.31 9.91
C ASN A 38 -6.47 -0.44 11.36
N GLY A 39 -6.55 0.69 12.07
CA GLY A 39 -6.87 0.74 13.49
C GLY A 39 -5.68 0.47 14.43
N CYS A 40 -4.50 0.19 13.88
CA CYS A 40 -3.26 -0.06 14.63
C CYS A 40 -2.17 0.97 14.34
N GLY A 41 -2.49 2.02 13.60
CA GLY A 41 -1.58 3.13 13.30
C GLY A 41 -1.84 4.35 14.18
N LEU A 42 -0.80 5.16 14.37
CA LEU A 42 -0.87 6.44 15.08
C LEU A 42 -0.69 7.60 14.10
N LYS A 43 -1.43 8.68 14.33
CA LYS A 43 -1.21 9.99 13.67
C LYS A 43 -1.43 9.99 12.14
N ALA A 44 -2.37 9.21 11.64
CA ALA A 44 -2.70 9.23 10.22
C ALA A 44 -3.12 10.64 9.74
N GLU A 45 -3.76 11.44 10.59
CA GLU A 45 -4.25 12.80 10.28
C GLU A 45 -3.12 13.77 9.90
N ASN A 46 -1.89 13.52 10.33
CA ASN A 46 -0.74 14.37 9.99
C ASN A 46 -0.48 14.48 8.48
N VAL A 47 -0.96 13.49 7.71
CA VAL A 47 -0.82 13.47 6.25
C VAL A 47 -1.55 14.65 5.59
N ASN A 48 -2.67 15.11 6.16
CA ASN A 48 -3.48 16.19 5.59
C ASN A 48 -2.66 17.48 5.41
N ASN A 49 -1.83 17.84 6.40
CA ASN A 49 -0.95 19.01 6.30
C ASN A 49 0.02 18.91 5.11
N THR A 50 0.50 17.70 4.80
CA THR A 50 1.40 17.48 3.66
C THR A 50 0.63 17.59 2.34
N ILE A 51 -0.56 17.02 2.27
CA ILE A 51 -1.42 17.09 1.08
C ILE A 51 -1.84 18.54 0.80
N GLU A 52 -2.25 19.31 1.82
CA GLU A 52 -2.60 20.73 1.66
C GLU A 52 -1.43 21.56 1.09
N ARG A 53 -0.20 21.30 1.55
CA ARG A 53 1.00 21.96 0.99
C ARG A 53 1.25 21.58 -0.46
N LEU A 54 1.03 20.31 -0.83
CA LEU A 54 1.13 19.87 -2.22
C LEU A 54 0.07 20.53 -3.08
N ILE A 55 -1.18 20.56 -2.65
CA ILE A 55 -2.30 21.24 -3.35
C ILE A 55 -2.00 22.72 -3.52
N LYS A 56 -1.51 23.41 -2.47
CA LYS A 56 -1.14 24.83 -2.55
C LYS A 56 -0.03 25.07 -3.56
N LYS A 57 0.92 24.14 -3.72
CA LYS A 57 2.06 24.29 -4.62
C LYS A 57 1.74 23.92 -6.07
N TYR A 58 0.97 22.84 -6.29
CA TYR A 58 0.75 22.26 -7.62
C TYR A 58 -0.67 22.47 -8.17
N GLY A 59 -1.59 22.93 -7.32
CA GLY A 59 -2.99 23.20 -7.69
C GLY A 59 -3.94 22.02 -7.42
N SER A 60 -5.19 22.36 -7.10
CA SER A 60 -6.26 21.38 -6.88
C SER A 60 -6.70 20.65 -8.15
N ALA A 61 -6.41 21.20 -9.33
CA ALA A 61 -6.67 20.51 -10.58
C ALA A 61 -5.81 19.25 -10.76
N LYS A 62 -4.57 19.27 -10.22
CA LYS A 62 -3.59 18.17 -10.33
C LYS A 62 -3.69 17.14 -9.21
N ILE A 63 -4.24 17.53 -8.05
CA ILE A 63 -4.24 16.69 -6.85
C ILE A 63 -5.63 16.66 -6.24
N GLU A 64 -6.18 15.47 -6.13
CA GLU A 64 -7.42 15.17 -5.40
C GLU A 64 -7.10 14.39 -4.13
N ASN A 65 -7.54 14.89 -2.99
CA ASN A 65 -7.39 14.20 -1.70
C ASN A 65 -8.60 13.28 -1.48
N ILE A 66 -8.39 11.96 -1.64
CA ILE A 66 -9.41 10.94 -1.33
C ILE A 66 -9.64 10.83 0.19
N GLY A 67 -8.66 11.30 0.98
CA GLY A 67 -8.71 11.28 2.44
C GLY A 67 -8.19 9.98 3.05
N ILE A 68 -8.44 9.86 4.36
CA ILE A 68 -8.05 8.70 5.15
C ILE A 68 -9.16 7.66 5.06
N LYS A 69 -8.83 6.45 4.64
CA LYS A 69 -9.76 5.33 4.52
C LYS A 69 -9.46 4.26 5.57
N ASN A 70 -10.47 3.92 6.34
CA ASN A 70 -10.36 2.88 7.35
C ASN A 70 -10.47 1.49 6.69
N ILE A 71 -9.40 0.70 6.82
CA ILE A 71 -9.30 -0.67 6.29
C ILE A 71 -9.32 -1.74 7.39
N ALA A 72 -9.63 -1.35 8.63
CA ALA A 72 -9.64 -2.29 9.76
C ALA A 72 -10.60 -3.48 9.56
N GLY A 73 -11.68 -3.29 8.80
CA GLY A 73 -12.61 -4.35 8.44
C GLY A 73 -11.91 -5.46 7.63
N PHE A 74 -11.26 -5.10 6.53
CA PHE A 74 -10.49 -6.05 5.70
C PHE A 74 -9.36 -6.70 6.48
N PHE A 75 -8.62 -5.90 7.26
CA PHE A 75 -7.53 -6.38 8.06
C PHE A 75 -7.99 -7.47 9.05
N ARG A 76 -9.10 -7.24 9.76
CA ARG A 76 -9.69 -8.22 10.68
C ARG A 76 -10.15 -9.50 9.99
N GLU A 77 -10.70 -9.42 8.80
CA GLU A 77 -11.11 -10.60 8.02
C GLU A 77 -9.91 -11.52 7.69
N PHE A 78 -8.71 -10.98 7.55
CA PHE A 78 -7.51 -11.78 7.35
C PHE A 78 -6.95 -12.35 8.65
N ILE A 79 -6.84 -11.52 9.70
CA ILE A 79 -6.09 -11.90 10.89
C ILE A 79 -6.88 -12.83 11.84
N TYR A 80 -8.18 -12.60 12.06
CA TYR A 80 -8.92 -13.38 13.05
C TYR A 80 -8.99 -14.87 12.74
N PRO A 81 -9.30 -15.34 11.53
CA PRO A 81 -9.29 -16.77 11.25
C PRO A 81 -7.89 -17.38 11.32
N PHE A 82 -6.84 -16.61 10.97
CA PHE A 82 -5.46 -17.10 11.04
C PHE A 82 -5.00 -17.33 12.48
N TYR A 83 -5.40 -16.48 13.41
CA TYR A 83 -5.04 -16.62 14.81
C TYR A 83 -5.70 -17.81 15.52
N ASN A 84 -6.67 -18.46 14.89
CA ASN A 84 -7.24 -19.70 15.37
C ASN A 84 -6.36 -20.93 15.08
N TYR A 85 -5.36 -20.80 14.21
CA TYR A 85 -4.42 -21.88 13.93
C TYR A 85 -3.37 -22.00 15.05
N THR A 86 -2.96 -23.25 15.36
CA THR A 86 -1.84 -23.50 16.27
C THR A 86 -0.51 -23.14 15.61
N SER A 87 0.50 -22.84 16.42
CA SER A 87 1.84 -22.54 15.92
C SER A 87 2.43 -23.71 15.10
N SER A 88 2.17 -24.95 15.50
CA SER A 88 2.59 -26.15 14.75
C SER A 88 1.92 -26.21 13.39
N TYR A 89 0.60 -25.99 13.30
CA TYR A 89 -0.11 -25.95 12.04
C TYR A 89 0.43 -24.86 11.11
N ILE A 90 0.70 -23.67 11.66
CA ILE A 90 1.24 -22.54 10.87
C ILE A 90 2.60 -22.93 10.30
N LYS A 91 3.50 -23.47 11.15
CA LYS A 91 4.84 -23.87 10.72
C LYS A 91 4.84 -24.96 9.64
N GLU A 92 4.00 -25.97 9.80
CA GLU A 92 3.90 -27.10 8.84
C GLU A 92 3.34 -26.66 7.47
N ASN A 93 2.35 -25.76 7.46
CA ASN A 93 1.66 -25.39 6.23
C ASN A 93 2.27 -24.19 5.51
N TYR A 94 2.87 -23.26 6.26
CA TYR A 94 3.33 -21.98 5.72
C TYR A 94 4.83 -21.71 5.94
N GLY A 95 5.46 -22.39 6.91
CA GLY A 95 6.84 -22.12 7.32
C GLY A 95 6.94 -21.20 8.53
N ASP A 96 8.16 -20.76 8.84
CA ASP A 96 8.44 -19.94 10.04
C ASP A 96 8.09 -18.47 9.80
N ILE A 97 6.78 -18.16 9.76
CA ILE A 97 6.29 -16.78 9.71
C ILE A 97 6.00 -16.25 11.11
N THR A 98 6.48 -15.06 11.44
CA THR A 98 6.13 -14.40 12.69
C THR A 98 4.76 -13.71 12.59
N ILE A 99 4.12 -13.48 13.74
CA ILE A 99 2.85 -12.73 13.83
C ILE A 99 3.01 -11.33 13.22
N SER A 100 4.13 -10.67 13.47
CA SER A 100 4.41 -9.33 12.94
C SER A 100 4.50 -9.33 11.41
N GLN A 101 5.15 -10.32 10.81
CA GLN A 101 5.23 -10.46 9.35
C GLN A 101 3.88 -10.77 8.73
N PHE A 102 3.11 -11.65 9.35
CA PHE A 102 1.76 -11.95 8.91
C PHE A 102 0.86 -10.71 8.97
N ASN A 103 0.90 -9.96 10.07
CA ASN A 103 0.13 -8.72 10.22
C ASN A 103 0.52 -7.68 9.17
N CYS A 104 1.80 -7.53 8.89
CA CYS A 104 2.29 -6.61 7.88
C CYS A 104 1.79 -6.99 6.48
N LEU A 105 1.82 -8.28 6.15
CA LEU A 105 1.29 -8.81 4.89
C LEU A 105 -0.22 -8.60 4.77
N ALA A 106 -0.98 -8.94 5.82
CA ALA A 106 -2.44 -8.75 5.87
C ALA A 106 -2.83 -7.27 5.75
N CYS A 107 -2.09 -6.37 6.41
CA CYS A 107 -2.28 -4.93 6.32
C CYS A 107 -2.04 -4.42 4.89
N ARG A 108 -0.91 -4.77 4.28
CA ARG A 108 -0.59 -4.37 2.89
C ARG A 108 -1.65 -4.86 1.91
N LEU A 109 -2.08 -6.12 2.05
CA LEU A 109 -3.13 -6.68 1.20
C LEU A 109 -4.47 -5.97 1.39
N SER A 110 -4.81 -5.56 2.61
CA SER A 110 -6.01 -4.76 2.90
C SER A 110 -5.98 -3.40 2.20
N MET A 111 -4.82 -2.72 2.20
CA MET A 111 -4.63 -1.47 1.45
C MET A 111 -4.83 -1.69 -0.06
N TYR A 112 -4.31 -2.79 -0.61
CA TYR A 112 -4.41 -3.07 -2.04
C TYR A 112 -5.83 -3.44 -2.46
N ILE A 113 -6.57 -4.19 -1.64
CA ILE A 113 -8.00 -4.46 -1.88
C ILE A 113 -8.79 -3.14 -1.91
N ALA A 114 -8.59 -2.28 -0.91
CA ALA A 114 -9.22 -0.96 -0.87
C ALA A 114 -8.84 -0.11 -2.08
N SER A 115 -7.57 -0.15 -2.51
CA SER A 115 -7.10 0.55 -3.71
C SER A 115 -7.79 0.05 -4.98
N ILE A 116 -7.97 -1.27 -5.15
CA ILE A 116 -8.69 -1.85 -6.29
C ILE A 116 -10.15 -1.38 -6.31
N ILE A 117 -10.80 -1.35 -5.14
CA ILE A 117 -12.18 -0.87 -5.01
C ILE A 117 -12.27 0.61 -5.39
N LEU A 118 -11.41 1.47 -4.84
CA LEU A 118 -11.35 2.89 -5.17
C LEU A 118 -11.06 3.14 -6.65
N CYS A 119 -10.13 2.41 -7.23
CA CYS A 119 -9.82 2.50 -8.66
C CYS A 119 -11.04 2.24 -9.54
N ASN A 120 -11.86 1.26 -9.18
CA ASN A 120 -13.11 1.01 -9.90
C ASN A 120 -14.14 2.12 -9.70
N GLN A 121 -14.25 2.71 -8.49
CA GLN A 121 -15.16 3.82 -8.19
C GLN A 121 -14.79 5.10 -8.95
N TYR A 122 -13.51 5.43 -9.01
CA TYR A 122 -12.99 6.65 -9.64
C TYR A 122 -12.59 6.49 -11.12
N ASN A 123 -12.80 5.29 -11.67
CA ASN A 123 -12.34 4.93 -13.02
C ASN A 123 -10.84 5.20 -13.23
N ILE A 124 -10.03 4.74 -12.28
CA ILE A 124 -8.56 4.83 -12.31
C ILE A 124 -8.00 3.47 -12.71
N ARG A 125 -6.93 3.44 -13.51
CA ARG A 125 -6.30 2.20 -13.99
C ARG A 125 -4.85 2.05 -13.58
N LYS A 126 -4.27 3.07 -12.95
CA LYS A 126 -2.89 3.06 -12.47
C LYS A 126 -2.83 3.36 -10.98
N VAL A 127 -2.09 2.54 -10.26
CA VAL A 127 -1.79 2.69 -8.83
C VAL A 127 -0.29 2.80 -8.66
N PHE A 128 0.14 3.62 -7.71
CA PHE A 128 1.54 3.79 -7.36
C PHE A 128 1.74 3.64 -5.86
N ASP A 129 2.76 2.87 -5.49
CA ASP A 129 3.17 2.63 -4.10
C ASP A 129 4.68 2.92 -3.97
N GLY A 130 5.06 3.54 -2.86
CA GLY A 130 6.44 3.88 -2.53
C GLY A 130 7.26 2.73 -1.94
N ALA A 131 6.86 1.48 -2.13
CA ALA A 131 7.59 0.32 -1.65
C ALA A 131 9.03 0.27 -2.18
N ARG A 132 9.99 -0.06 -1.30
CA ARG A 132 11.43 -0.14 -1.61
C ARG A 132 12.05 -1.40 -1.04
N ARG A 133 12.73 -2.17 -1.87
CA ARG A 133 13.44 -3.39 -1.47
C ARG A 133 14.54 -3.13 -0.45
N SER A 134 15.12 -1.94 -0.46
CA SER A 134 16.16 -1.52 0.50
C SER A 134 15.69 -1.43 1.95
N GLN A 135 14.39 -1.40 2.20
CA GLN A 135 13.84 -1.41 3.57
C GLN A 135 13.84 -2.81 4.20
N LEU A 136 14.16 -3.83 3.43
CA LEU A 136 14.27 -5.22 3.87
C LEU A 136 13.00 -5.81 4.50
N PHE A 137 11.80 -5.34 4.09
CA PHE A 137 10.54 -6.00 4.46
C PHE A 137 10.23 -7.12 3.48
N ALA A 138 9.78 -8.28 3.98
CA ALA A 138 9.40 -9.40 3.12
C ALA A 138 8.36 -8.99 2.06
N ILE A 139 7.39 -8.17 2.46
CA ILE A 139 6.32 -7.66 1.59
C ILE A 139 6.79 -6.71 0.49
N GLU A 140 8.02 -6.20 0.57
CA GLU A 140 8.63 -5.29 -0.40
C GLU A 140 9.70 -5.96 -1.26
N GLN A 141 9.93 -7.27 -1.07
CA GLN A 141 10.83 -8.03 -1.93
C GLN A 141 10.17 -8.37 -3.27
N LYS A 142 10.99 -8.54 -4.30
CA LYS A 142 10.54 -8.71 -5.69
C LYS A 142 9.48 -9.80 -5.85
N GLU A 143 9.64 -10.91 -5.14
CA GLU A 143 8.74 -12.06 -5.15
C GLU A 143 7.32 -11.65 -4.73
N MET A 144 7.21 -10.85 -3.65
CA MET A 144 5.92 -10.37 -3.16
C MET A 144 5.35 -9.26 -4.02
N LEU A 145 6.18 -8.31 -4.49
CA LEU A 145 5.73 -7.26 -5.40
C LEU A 145 5.13 -7.85 -6.67
N ASN A 146 5.74 -8.88 -7.27
CA ASN A 146 5.18 -9.60 -8.42
C ASN A 146 3.82 -10.26 -8.13
N LYS A 147 3.61 -10.75 -6.89
CA LYS A 147 2.31 -11.31 -6.49
C LYS A 147 1.24 -10.22 -6.41
N PHE A 148 1.59 -9.06 -5.89
CA PHE A 148 0.69 -7.92 -5.83
C PHE A 148 0.39 -7.36 -7.23
N GLU A 149 1.38 -7.23 -8.10
CA GLU A 149 1.17 -6.86 -9.51
C GLU A 149 0.15 -7.79 -10.18
N LYS A 150 0.28 -9.10 -9.96
CA LYS A 150 -0.68 -10.08 -10.50
C LYS A 150 -2.09 -9.86 -9.95
N LEU A 151 -2.25 -9.58 -8.64
CA LEU A 151 -3.56 -9.29 -8.03
C LEU A 151 -4.23 -8.09 -8.70
N PHE A 152 -3.49 -7.01 -8.95
CA PHE A 152 -4.00 -5.82 -9.62
C PHE A 152 -4.34 -6.09 -11.08
N THR A 153 -3.47 -6.78 -11.83
CA THR A 153 -3.69 -7.14 -13.24
C THR A 153 -4.94 -8.01 -13.42
N GLU A 154 -5.20 -8.95 -12.50
CA GLU A 154 -6.43 -9.75 -12.49
C GLU A 154 -7.71 -8.90 -12.33
N ASN A 155 -7.56 -7.62 -11.92
CA ASN A 155 -8.65 -6.64 -11.79
C ASN A 155 -8.59 -5.51 -12.84
N ASN A 156 -7.80 -5.66 -13.91
CA ASN A 156 -7.59 -4.67 -14.99
C ASN A 156 -7.02 -3.34 -14.48
N ILE A 157 -6.18 -3.38 -13.48
CA ILE A 157 -5.46 -2.23 -12.91
C ILE A 157 -3.97 -2.58 -12.90
N SER A 158 -3.10 -1.61 -13.16
CA SER A 158 -1.66 -1.75 -12.95
C SER A 158 -1.26 -1.15 -11.61
N ILE A 159 -0.43 -1.84 -10.84
CA ILE A 159 0.30 -1.25 -9.72
C ILE A 159 1.77 -1.10 -10.11
N ASN A 160 2.38 0.01 -9.70
CA ASN A 160 3.75 0.35 -10.03
C ASN A 160 4.50 0.73 -8.75
N PHE A 161 5.77 0.33 -8.68
CA PHE A 161 6.66 0.58 -7.56
C PHE A 161 7.88 1.41 -8.02
N PRO A 162 7.73 2.74 -8.21
CA PRO A 162 8.78 3.57 -8.84
C PRO A 162 10.09 3.60 -8.06
N LEU A 163 10.05 3.25 -6.77
CA LEU A 163 11.19 3.24 -5.87
C LEU A 163 11.71 1.84 -5.57
N GLU A 164 11.18 0.78 -6.19
CA GLU A 164 11.54 -0.61 -5.89
C GLU A 164 13.05 -0.85 -5.79
N ASN A 165 13.80 -0.32 -6.75
CA ASN A 165 15.24 -0.50 -6.84
C ASN A 165 16.05 0.67 -6.27
N GLU A 166 15.42 1.64 -5.60
CA GLU A 166 16.12 2.77 -4.99
C GLU A 166 16.76 2.34 -3.68
N MET A 167 18.08 2.23 -3.69
CA MET A 167 18.85 1.78 -2.53
C MET A 167 19.37 2.95 -1.68
N ASP A 168 19.45 4.15 -2.25
CA ASP A 168 20.02 5.31 -1.60
C ASP A 168 18.96 6.21 -0.95
N ASP A 169 18.89 6.16 0.37
CA ASP A 169 18.00 6.99 1.17
C ASP A 169 18.34 8.49 1.11
N TRP A 170 19.63 8.82 0.97
CA TRP A 170 20.09 10.19 0.84
C TRP A 170 19.68 10.83 -0.47
N LYS A 171 19.69 10.06 -1.54
CA LYS A 171 19.24 10.53 -2.85
C LYS A 171 17.78 11.00 -2.80
N LEU A 172 16.90 10.24 -2.14
CA LEU A 172 15.50 10.64 -1.96
C LEU A 172 15.35 11.88 -1.08
N LYS A 173 16.12 11.96 0.01
CA LYS A 173 16.13 13.16 0.87
C LYS A 173 16.60 14.40 0.11
N ASN A 174 17.67 14.27 -0.64
CA ASN A 174 18.22 15.37 -1.45
C ASN A 174 17.24 15.82 -2.53
N GLU A 175 16.55 14.88 -3.20
CA GLU A 175 15.50 15.20 -4.17
C GLU A 175 14.40 16.06 -3.55
N LEU A 176 13.95 15.75 -2.33
CA LEU A 176 12.96 16.56 -1.62
C LEU A 176 13.51 17.94 -1.23
N LEU A 177 14.73 18.01 -0.72
CA LEU A 177 15.38 19.27 -0.33
C LEU A 177 15.54 20.20 -1.55
N LEU A 178 15.98 19.70 -2.69
CA LEU A 178 16.08 20.46 -3.93
C LEU A 178 14.75 21.03 -4.40
N ARG A 179 13.63 20.38 -4.04
CA ARG A 179 12.27 20.86 -4.31
C ARG A 179 11.75 21.81 -3.22
N GLY A 180 12.57 22.18 -2.24
CA GLY A 180 12.19 23.01 -1.10
C GLY A 180 11.28 22.31 -0.10
N ILE A 181 11.30 20.96 -0.07
CA ILE A 181 10.50 20.15 0.83
C ILE A 181 11.42 19.51 1.88
N VAL A 182 11.23 19.90 3.13
CA VAL A 182 11.93 19.24 4.24
C VAL A 182 11.16 17.97 4.60
N PRO A 183 11.77 16.77 4.43
CA PRO A 183 11.12 15.53 4.82
C PRO A 183 10.94 15.52 6.34
N LYS A 184 9.69 15.50 6.80
CA LYS A 184 9.35 15.30 8.21
C LYS A 184 8.95 13.84 8.39
N THR A 185 9.47 13.20 9.42
CA THR A 185 9.06 11.85 9.85
C THR A 185 7.69 11.91 10.56
N LEU A 186 6.66 12.22 9.79
CA LEU A 186 5.28 12.26 10.30
C LEU A 186 4.44 11.09 9.78
N GLU A 187 5.12 10.03 9.38
CA GLU A 187 4.46 8.80 8.91
C GLU A 187 3.62 8.18 10.02
N PRO A 188 2.46 7.61 9.67
CA PRO A 188 1.70 6.80 10.61
C PRO A 188 2.57 5.65 11.13
N GLN A 189 2.73 5.57 12.45
CA GLN A 189 3.50 4.50 13.08
C GLN A 189 2.59 3.32 13.39
N CYS A 190 3.02 2.10 13.04
CA CYS A 190 2.30 0.88 13.33
C CYS A 190 2.63 0.37 14.73
N LEU A 191 1.60 0.14 15.56
CA LEU A 191 1.74 -0.42 16.92
C LEU A 191 2.03 -1.92 16.93
N LEU A 192 1.81 -2.62 15.81
CA LEU A 192 2.05 -4.06 15.69
C LEU A 192 3.53 -4.41 15.46
N GLY A 193 4.39 -3.39 15.44
CA GLY A 193 5.81 -3.55 15.18
C GLY A 193 6.16 -3.60 13.69
N VAL A 194 7.44 -3.46 13.41
CA VAL A 194 8.00 -3.46 12.05
C VAL A 194 8.81 -4.74 11.88
N PRO A 195 8.35 -5.68 11.06
CA PRO A 195 9.09 -6.92 10.81
C PRO A 195 10.27 -6.64 9.90
N ILE A 196 11.45 -6.49 10.47
CA ILE A 196 12.68 -6.42 9.69
C ILE A 196 12.98 -7.82 9.18
N LEU A 197 13.21 -7.97 7.88
CA LEU A 197 13.91 -9.13 7.35
C LEU A 197 15.36 -9.05 7.82
N ASP A 198 15.66 -9.82 8.82
CA ASP A 198 17.00 -10.40 8.87
C ASP A 198 17.13 -11.22 7.58
N LYS A 199 18.23 -11.11 6.84
CA LYS A 199 18.49 -11.69 5.50
C LYS A 199 18.14 -13.19 5.34
N ASN A 200 17.00 -13.60 5.84
CA ASN A 200 16.54 -14.97 5.93
C ASN A 200 15.55 -15.24 4.79
N GLU A 201 16.02 -15.95 3.79
CA GLU A 201 15.20 -16.41 2.66
C GLU A 201 13.98 -17.24 3.13
N ASP A 202 14.10 -17.95 4.26
CA ASP A 202 13.01 -18.76 4.82
C ASP A 202 11.81 -17.91 5.20
N ILE A 203 12.03 -16.70 5.71
CA ILE A 203 10.97 -15.76 6.06
C ILE A 203 10.24 -15.24 4.82
N LEU A 204 10.97 -14.94 3.77
CA LEU A 204 10.38 -14.53 2.50
C LEU A 204 9.53 -15.66 1.92
N MET A 205 10.04 -16.89 1.92
CA MET A 205 9.30 -18.06 1.45
C MET A 205 8.07 -18.34 2.29
N ALA A 206 8.14 -18.22 3.62
CA ALA A 206 6.98 -18.34 4.49
C ALA A 206 5.93 -17.26 4.18
N THR A 207 6.34 -16.01 3.92
CA THR A 207 5.46 -14.91 3.53
C THR A 207 4.75 -15.21 2.21
N VAL A 208 5.48 -15.69 1.20
CA VAL A 208 4.92 -16.11 -0.09
C VAL A 208 3.93 -17.27 0.08
N ASN A 209 4.27 -18.26 0.90
CA ASN A 209 3.41 -19.41 1.15
C ASN A 209 2.08 -19.01 1.82
N VAL A 210 2.12 -18.12 2.81
CA VAL A 210 0.89 -17.61 3.46
C VAL A 210 0.05 -16.84 2.45
N TYR A 211 0.67 -16.00 1.62
CA TYR A 211 -0.05 -15.28 0.59
C TYR A 211 -0.76 -16.25 -0.38
N GLU A 212 -0.04 -17.20 -0.96
CA GLU A 212 -0.60 -18.08 -2.00
C GLU A 212 -1.62 -19.08 -1.44
N LYS A 213 -1.35 -19.67 -0.26
CA LYS A 213 -2.19 -20.74 0.28
C LYS A 213 -3.36 -20.24 1.14
N TYR A 214 -3.29 -19.01 1.66
CA TYR A 214 -4.29 -18.49 2.58
C TYR A 214 -4.90 -17.15 2.14
N LEU A 215 -4.09 -16.11 1.98
CA LEU A 215 -4.59 -14.75 1.84
C LEU A 215 -5.19 -14.46 0.46
N LYS A 216 -4.60 -15.01 -0.60
CA LYS A 216 -5.01 -14.76 -1.99
C LYS A 216 -6.47 -15.13 -2.26
N GLN A 217 -6.91 -16.29 -1.78
CA GLN A 217 -8.29 -16.74 -1.94
C GLN A 217 -9.25 -15.81 -1.19
N LYS A 218 -8.93 -15.46 0.06
CA LYS A 218 -9.72 -14.51 0.85
C LYS A 218 -9.81 -13.13 0.20
N ALA A 219 -8.71 -12.64 -0.36
CA ALA A 219 -8.69 -11.39 -1.10
C ALA A 219 -9.66 -11.39 -2.29
N LYS A 220 -9.69 -12.50 -3.06
CA LYS A 220 -10.62 -12.68 -4.18
C LYS A 220 -12.08 -12.71 -3.72
N GLU A 221 -12.38 -13.35 -2.60
CA GLU A 221 -13.72 -13.40 -2.03
C GLU A 221 -14.19 -12.01 -1.58
N ILE A 222 -13.33 -11.25 -0.92
CA ILE A 222 -13.62 -9.87 -0.52
C ILE A 222 -13.90 -9.02 -1.77
N LEU A 223 -12.99 -9.02 -2.76
CA LEU A 223 -13.16 -8.26 -3.99
C LEU A 223 -14.43 -8.62 -4.74
N LYS A 224 -14.82 -9.90 -4.77
CA LYS A 224 -16.08 -10.34 -5.38
C LYS A 224 -17.30 -9.75 -4.67
N ARG A 225 -17.31 -9.74 -3.32
CA ARG A 225 -18.41 -9.14 -2.54
C ARG A 225 -18.56 -7.65 -2.85
N TYR A 226 -17.45 -6.92 -2.87
CA TYR A 226 -17.47 -5.47 -3.10
C TYR A 226 -17.78 -5.09 -4.55
N LYS A 227 -17.39 -5.89 -5.55
CA LYS A 227 -17.82 -5.68 -6.93
C LYS A 227 -19.35 -5.73 -7.06
N ASN A 228 -19.99 -6.65 -6.38
CA ASN A 228 -21.45 -6.78 -6.39
C ASN A 228 -22.15 -5.59 -5.71
N LEU A 229 -21.58 -5.05 -4.61
CA LEU A 229 -22.12 -3.87 -3.92
C LEU A 229 -21.99 -2.60 -4.77
N ILE A 230 -20.86 -2.40 -5.45
CA ILE A 230 -20.66 -1.25 -6.37
C ILE A 230 -21.67 -1.29 -7.52
N ILE A 231 -21.95 -2.47 -8.08
CA ILE A 231 -22.94 -2.63 -9.17
C ILE A 231 -24.36 -2.30 -8.69
N ASN A 232 -24.66 -2.61 -7.42
CA ASN A 232 -25.99 -2.35 -6.83
C ASN A 232 -26.17 -0.91 -6.30
N GLY A 233 -25.14 -0.05 -6.38
CA GLY A 233 -25.18 1.35 -5.94
C GLY A 233 -25.04 1.54 -4.43
N ASP A 234 -24.73 0.50 -3.67
CA ASP A 234 -24.44 0.56 -2.25
C ASP A 234 -22.98 1.05 -2.04
N PHE A 235 -22.85 2.34 -1.77
CA PHE A 235 -21.55 2.96 -1.47
C PHE A 235 -21.19 2.74 0.01
N ILE A 236 -19.92 2.42 0.23
CA ILE A 236 -19.30 2.35 1.58
C ILE A 236 -18.75 3.72 1.97
#